data_19c42ca4c8bbdf53e7d775c49842fa5a
#
_entry.id   19c42ca4c8bbdf53e7d775c49842fa5a
#
_cell.length_a   1.000
_cell.length_b   1.000
_cell.length_c   1.000
_cell.angle_alpha   90.00
_cell.angle_beta   90.00
_cell.angle_gamma   90.00
#
_symmetry.space_group_name_H-M   'P 1'
#
loop_
_entity.id
_entity.type
_entity.pdbx_description
1 polymer ?
#
loop_
_entity_poly.entity_id
_entity_poly.type
_entity_poly.pdbx_seq_one_letter_code
_entity_poly.pdbx_strand_id
1 'polypeptide(L)'
;YYEQTGQQDLYKQQLDSLLMNKKVPADTKLNVMRQVIAQNEQATADSTKVISLFDRILQQDPDDDQIPMLYSQYLWAKNMKEASVPVLERVVQIDPANKAARLMLLEVAVQKNDFEQVIKICEPGVEATPEALEFYFYLAIAYSQAERNDEVLAICQKALANATNDSKK
;
A
#
# COMPACT_ATOMS: atom_id res chain seq x y z
N TYR A 1 -17.94 16.76 33.66
CA TYR A 1 -18.45 15.91 32.56
C TYR A 1 -18.72 16.73 31.29
N TYR A 2 -19.39 17.88 31.39
CA TYR A 2 -19.66 18.77 30.24
C TYR A 2 -18.42 19.47 29.69
N GLU A 3 -17.44 19.82 30.51
CA GLU A 3 -16.18 20.43 30.04
C GLU A 3 -15.33 19.43 29.23
N GLN A 4 -15.32 18.14 29.60
CA GLN A 4 -14.57 17.12 28.86
C GLN A 4 -15.22 16.81 27.48
N THR A 5 -16.55 16.80 27.39
CA THR A 5 -17.24 16.60 26.10
C THR A 5 -17.06 17.77 25.15
N GLY A 6 -17.12 19.01 25.65
CA GLY A 6 -16.89 20.20 24.81
C GLY A 6 -15.45 20.29 24.26
N GLN A 7 -14.46 19.86 25.02
CA GLN A 7 -13.07 19.80 24.55
C GLN A 7 -12.86 18.68 23.52
N GLN A 8 -13.51 17.54 23.66
CA GLN A 8 -13.45 16.46 22.68
C GLN A 8 -14.09 16.84 21.34
N ASP A 9 -15.20 17.55 21.35
CA ASP A 9 -15.86 18.00 20.14
C ASP A 9 -15.03 19.08 19.41
N LEU A 10 -14.43 20.00 20.16
CA LEU A 10 -13.51 20.99 19.62
C LEU A 10 -12.27 20.33 18.99
N TYR A 11 -11.69 19.34 19.68
CA TYR A 11 -10.56 18.56 19.16
C TYR A 11 -10.91 17.86 17.84
N LYS A 12 -12.08 17.20 17.75
CA LYS A 12 -12.55 16.57 16.50
C LYS A 12 -12.71 17.58 15.38
N GLN A 13 -13.30 18.75 15.65
CA GLN A 13 -13.46 19.81 14.64
C GLN A 13 -12.11 20.32 14.13
N GLN A 14 -11.15 20.53 15.02
CA GLN A 14 -9.80 20.96 14.65
C GLN A 14 -9.06 19.89 13.84
N LEU A 15 -9.16 18.62 14.26
CA LEU A 15 -8.58 17.49 13.55
C LEU A 15 -9.16 17.36 12.14
N ASP A 16 -10.48 17.42 12.01
CA ASP A 16 -11.17 17.38 10.72
C ASP A 16 -10.77 18.57 9.83
N SER A 17 -10.74 19.77 10.40
CA SER A 17 -10.33 20.97 9.66
C SER A 17 -8.91 20.85 9.11
N LEU A 18 -7.98 20.29 9.89
CA LEU A 18 -6.61 20.07 9.46
C LEU A 18 -6.50 18.99 8.39
N LEU A 19 -7.08 17.81 8.65
CA LEU A 19 -6.96 16.65 7.76
C LEU A 19 -7.68 16.87 6.41
N MET A 20 -8.81 17.59 6.43
CA MET A 20 -9.60 17.87 5.24
C MET A 20 -9.15 19.12 4.47
N ASN A 21 -8.18 19.88 4.97
CA ASN A 21 -7.67 21.05 4.29
C ASN A 21 -6.62 20.65 3.22
N LYS A 22 -6.93 20.89 1.95
CA LYS A 22 -6.02 20.60 0.83
C LYS A 22 -4.71 21.40 0.85
N LYS A 23 -4.65 22.52 1.59
CA LYS A 23 -3.44 23.35 1.72
C LYS A 23 -2.46 22.81 2.76
N VAL A 24 -2.89 21.87 3.61
CA VAL A 24 -2.00 21.24 4.60
C VAL A 24 -1.13 20.22 3.90
N PRO A 25 0.21 20.30 4.06
CA PRO A 25 1.13 19.34 3.46
C PRO A 25 0.86 17.89 3.86
N ALA A 26 1.11 16.95 2.96
CA ALA A 26 0.93 15.51 3.17
C ALA A 26 1.70 15.01 4.41
N ASP A 27 2.95 15.42 4.60
CA ASP A 27 3.76 15.07 5.77
C ASP A 27 3.11 15.47 7.10
N THR A 28 2.47 16.64 7.13
CA THR A 28 1.75 17.09 8.33
C THR A 28 0.55 16.20 8.61
N LYS A 29 -0.25 15.90 7.59
CA LYS A 29 -1.39 14.99 7.72
C LYS A 29 -0.94 13.59 8.14
N LEU A 30 0.15 13.09 7.55
CA LEU A 30 0.74 11.79 7.87
C LEU A 30 1.14 11.69 9.35
N ASN A 31 1.82 12.71 9.88
CA ASN A 31 2.21 12.76 11.28
C ASN A 31 1.00 12.81 12.22
N VAL A 32 -0.01 13.60 11.86
CA VAL A 32 -1.27 13.66 12.63
C VAL A 32 -1.99 12.31 12.62
N MET A 33 -2.07 11.64 11.46
CA MET A 33 -2.70 10.32 11.37
C MET A 33 -1.97 9.26 12.19
N ARG A 34 -0.62 9.29 12.23
CA ARG A 34 0.17 8.40 13.10
C ARG A 34 -0.16 8.63 14.59
N GLN A 35 -0.33 9.87 15.01
CA GLN A 35 -0.74 10.19 16.40
C GLN A 35 -2.17 9.70 16.67
N VAL A 36 -3.10 9.91 15.75
CA VAL A 36 -4.48 9.43 15.87
C VAL A 36 -4.52 7.90 16.00
N ILE A 37 -3.75 7.18 15.19
CA ILE A 37 -3.63 5.72 15.29
C ILE A 37 -3.12 5.33 16.68
N ALA A 38 -2.01 5.91 17.14
CA ALA A 38 -1.42 5.58 18.43
C ALA A 38 -2.39 5.83 19.61
N GLN A 39 -3.09 6.96 19.59
CA GLN A 39 -4.10 7.29 20.62
C GLN A 39 -5.30 6.33 20.58
N ASN A 40 -5.76 5.97 19.39
CA ASN A 40 -6.87 5.03 19.21
C ASN A 40 -6.53 3.63 19.74
N GLU A 41 -5.32 3.15 19.44
CA GLU A 41 -4.85 1.84 19.93
C GLU A 41 -4.74 1.79 21.46
N GLN A 42 -4.36 2.90 22.09
CA GLN A 42 -4.28 3.00 23.55
C GLN A 42 -5.67 3.08 24.22
N ALA A 43 -6.66 3.67 23.54
CA ALA A 43 -7.96 3.94 24.14
C ALA A 43 -8.97 2.80 23.94
N THR A 44 -9.19 2.38 22.70
CA THR A 44 -10.33 1.50 22.36
C THR A 44 -9.97 0.34 21.44
N ALA A 45 -8.88 0.47 20.69
CA ALA A 45 -8.52 -0.41 19.55
C ALA A 45 -9.63 -0.57 18.47
N ASP A 46 -10.69 0.25 18.51
CA ASP A 46 -11.75 0.27 17.50
C ASP A 46 -11.27 1.00 16.24
N SER A 47 -11.10 0.24 15.16
CA SER A 47 -10.56 0.72 13.89
C SER A 47 -11.49 1.66 13.12
N THR A 48 -12.80 1.66 13.43
CA THR A 48 -13.84 2.33 12.61
C THR A 48 -13.56 3.81 12.41
N LYS A 49 -13.16 4.50 13.47
CA LYS A 49 -12.86 5.95 13.41
C LYS A 49 -11.64 6.26 12.57
N VAL A 50 -10.59 5.46 12.73
CA VAL A 50 -9.31 5.64 11.98
C VAL A 50 -9.55 5.37 10.49
N ILE A 51 -10.26 4.29 10.16
CA ILE A 51 -10.63 3.94 8.79
C ILE A 51 -11.45 5.06 8.15
N SER A 52 -12.49 5.55 8.85
CA SER A 52 -13.32 6.66 8.33
C SER A 52 -12.53 7.94 8.06
N LEU A 53 -11.52 8.26 8.88
CA LEU A 53 -10.65 9.41 8.62
C LEU A 53 -9.79 9.20 7.37
N PHE A 54 -9.20 8.03 7.20
CA PHE A 54 -8.44 7.71 5.99
C PHE A 54 -9.30 7.78 4.73
N ASP A 55 -10.48 7.18 4.74
CA ASP A 55 -11.40 7.19 3.60
C ASP A 55 -11.76 8.63 3.18
N ARG A 56 -12.03 9.50 4.16
CA ARG A 56 -12.34 10.91 3.91
C ARG A 56 -11.15 11.68 3.36
N ILE A 57 -9.93 11.41 3.81
CA ILE A 57 -8.72 12.03 3.27
C ILE A 57 -8.52 11.58 1.82
N LEU A 58 -8.67 10.29 1.53
CA LEU A 58 -8.48 9.75 0.19
C LEU A 58 -9.54 10.22 -0.82
N GLN A 59 -10.76 10.53 -0.35
CA GLN A 59 -11.81 11.15 -1.18
C GLN A 59 -11.43 12.56 -1.67
N GLN A 60 -10.47 13.22 -1.05
CA GLN A 60 -9.98 14.54 -1.49
C GLN A 60 -8.94 14.46 -2.60
N ASP A 61 -8.63 13.24 -3.01
CA ASP A 61 -7.73 12.92 -4.09
C ASP A 61 -6.33 13.52 -3.94
N PRO A 62 -5.60 13.13 -2.91
CA PRO A 62 -4.22 13.52 -2.78
C PRO A 62 -3.36 12.83 -3.86
N ASP A 63 -2.53 13.61 -4.55
CA ASP A 63 -1.47 13.14 -5.45
C ASP A 63 -0.26 12.59 -4.66
N ASP A 64 -0.51 12.03 -3.50
CA ASP A 64 0.47 11.58 -2.53
C ASP A 64 0.27 10.09 -2.25
N ASP A 65 1.35 9.34 -2.27
CA ASP A 65 1.36 7.89 -2.03
C ASP A 65 1.56 7.51 -0.56
N GLN A 66 2.01 8.44 0.29
CA GLN A 66 2.39 8.15 1.66
C GLN A 66 1.18 7.91 2.57
N ILE A 67 0.12 8.72 2.42
CA ILE A 67 -1.11 8.55 3.20
C ILE A 67 -1.83 7.24 2.83
N PRO A 68 -2.06 6.91 1.55
CA PRO A 68 -2.59 5.60 1.17
C PRO A 68 -1.69 4.44 1.63
N MET A 69 -0.36 4.62 1.60
CA MET A 69 0.57 3.59 2.09
C MET A 69 0.42 3.38 3.60
N LEU A 70 0.35 4.45 4.41
CA LEU A 70 0.07 4.35 5.85
C LEU A 70 -1.28 3.68 6.13
N TYR A 71 -2.31 4.00 5.35
CA TYR A 71 -3.62 3.37 5.46
C TYR A 71 -3.55 1.87 5.19
N SER A 72 -2.87 1.48 4.12
CA SER A 72 -2.69 0.07 3.79
C SER A 72 -1.96 -0.70 4.90
N GLN A 73 -0.90 -0.12 5.46
CA GLN A 73 -0.18 -0.69 6.59
C GLN A 73 -1.07 -0.84 7.83
N TYR A 74 -1.93 0.15 8.10
CA TYR A 74 -2.89 0.08 9.19
C TYR A 74 -3.91 -1.05 8.99
N LEU A 75 -4.48 -1.18 7.79
CA LEU A 75 -5.40 -2.27 7.45
C LEU A 75 -4.73 -3.64 7.61
N TRP A 76 -3.47 -3.77 7.23
CA TRP A 76 -2.68 -4.99 7.42
C TRP A 76 -2.49 -5.33 8.89
N ALA A 77 -2.14 -4.36 9.71
CA ALA A 77 -1.99 -4.53 11.16
C ALA A 77 -3.31 -4.97 11.82
N LYS A 78 -4.46 -4.63 11.22
CA LYS A 78 -5.80 -5.06 11.65
C LYS A 78 -6.26 -6.37 11.00
N ASN A 79 -5.38 -7.06 10.27
CA ASN A 79 -5.70 -8.28 9.53
C ASN A 79 -6.79 -8.09 8.46
N MET A 80 -6.88 -6.89 7.89
CA MET A 80 -7.84 -6.50 6.84
C MET A 80 -7.14 -6.39 5.49
N LYS A 81 -6.38 -7.42 5.10
CA LYS A 81 -5.51 -7.40 3.91
C LYS A 81 -6.29 -7.14 2.61
N GLU A 82 -7.45 -7.79 2.44
CA GLU A 82 -8.29 -7.59 1.25
C GLU A 82 -8.79 -6.15 1.11
N ALA A 83 -9.13 -5.51 2.22
CA ALA A 83 -9.58 -4.11 2.21
C ALA A 83 -8.45 -3.15 1.81
N SER A 84 -7.18 -3.57 1.96
CA SER A 84 -6.04 -2.76 1.54
C SER A 84 -5.79 -2.78 0.03
N VAL A 85 -6.31 -3.77 -0.71
CA VAL A 85 -6.02 -3.94 -2.16
C VAL A 85 -6.31 -2.69 -2.97
N PRO A 86 -7.52 -2.09 -2.95
CA PRO A 86 -7.78 -0.89 -3.75
C PRO A 86 -6.93 0.32 -3.33
N VAL A 87 -6.54 0.37 -2.06
CA VAL A 87 -5.66 1.44 -1.55
C VAL A 87 -4.23 1.25 -2.06
N LEU A 88 -3.72 0.02 -2.04
CA LEU A 88 -2.39 -0.33 -2.58
C LEU A 88 -2.32 -0.16 -4.10
N GLU A 89 -3.39 -0.51 -4.83
CA GLU A 89 -3.48 -0.25 -6.28
C GLU A 89 -3.32 1.25 -6.57
N ARG A 90 -3.94 2.11 -5.75
CA ARG A 90 -3.74 3.55 -5.86
C ARG A 90 -2.28 3.96 -5.60
N VAL A 91 -1.63 3.39 -4.58
CA VAL A 91 -0.21 3.66 -4.30
C VAL A 91 0.66 3.36 -5.53
N VAL A 92 0.50 2.19 -6.15
CA VAL A 92 1.30 1.81 -7.33
C VAL A 92 0.93 2.55 -8.61
N GLN A 93 -0.25 3.19 -8.66
CA GLN A 93 -0.62 4.11 -9.74
C GLN A 93 0.10 5.47 -9.59
N ILE A 94 0.23 5.97 -8.36
CA ILE A 94 0.92 7.23 -8.06
C ILE A 94 2.44 7.04 -8.16
N ASP A 95 2.97 5.98 -7.51
CA ASP A 95 4.37 5.60 -7.55
C ASP A 95 4.54 4.15 -8.06
N PRO A 96 4.74 3.94 -9.37
CA PRO A 96 4.95 2.62 -9.94
C PRO A 96 6.18 1.87 -9.40
N ALA A 97 7.16 2.59 -8.85
CA ALA A 97 8.37 2.03 -8.26
C ALA A 97 8.22 1.68 -6.77
N ASN A 98 7.05 1.89 -6.18
CA ASN A 98 6.79 1.53 -4.78
C ASN A 98 6.77 -0.01 -4.61
N LYS A 99 7.97 -0.55 -4.40
CA LYS A 99 8.18 -2.00 -4.21
C LYS A 99 7.36 -2.54 -3.05
N ALA A 100 7.27 -1.81 -1.93
CA ALA A 100 6.57 -2.26 -0.74
C ALA A 100 5.07 -2.48 -1.00
N ALA A 101 4.40 -1.50 -1.63
CA ALA A 101 3.00 -1.62 -2.00
C ALA A 101 2.76 -2.79 -2.96
N ARG A 102 3.64 -2.96 -3.94
CA ARG A 102 3.55 -4.03 -4.93
C ARG A 102 3.73 -5.42 -4.31
N LEU A 103 4.66 -5.57 -3.34
CA LEU A 103 4.83 -6.82 -2.59
C LEU A 103 3.62 -7.14 -1.71
N MET A 104 2.99 -6.13 -1.12
CA MET A 104 1.76 -6.33 -0.35
C MET A 104 0.60 -6.81 -1.25
N LEU A 105 0.43 -6.22 -2.43
CA LEU A 105 -0.54 -6.70 -3.43
C LEU A 105 -0.25 -8.13 -3.85
N LEU A 106 1.01 -8.43 -4.13
CA LEU A 106 1.46 -9.76 -4.53
C LEU A 106 1.15 -10.81 -3.47
N GLU A 107 1.38 -10.50 -2.19
CA GLU A 107 1.07 -11.42 -1.09
C GLU A 107 -0.42 -11.79 -1.06
N VAL A 108 -1.31 -10.81 -1.24
CA VAL A 108 -2.76 -11.08 -1.29
C VAL A 108 -3.13 -11.96 -2.48
N ALA A 109 -2.57 -11.70 -3.67
CA ALA A 109 -2.83 -12.49 -4.87
C ALA A 109 -2.31 -13.93 -4.72
N VAL A 110 -1.11 -14.11 -4.16
CA VAL A 110 -0.50 -15.43 -3.91
C VAL A 110 -1.32 -16.23 -2.88
N GLN A 111 -1.77 -15.61 -1.80
CA GLN A 111 -2.62 -16.28 -0.80
C GLN A 111 -3.94 -16.80 -1.40
N LYS A 112 -4.45 -16.14 -2.44
CA LYS A 112 -5.65 -16.53 -3.17
C LYS A 112 -5.39 -17.51 -4.32
N ASN A 113 -4.12 -17.82 -4.60
CA ASN A 113 -3.70 -18.56 -5.80
C ASN A 113 -4.20 -17.90 -7.10
N ASP A 114 -4.33 -16.57 -7.11
CA ASP A 114 -4.79 -15.80 -8.27
C ASP A 114 -3.59 -15.46 -9.17
N PHE A 115 -3.19 -16.42 -9.99
CA PHE A 115 -2.02 -16.29 -10.86
C PHE A 115 -2.19 -15.22 -11.94
N GLU A 116 -3.42 -14.91 -12.35
CA GLU A 116 -3.66 -13.79 -13.26
C GLU A 116 -3.34 -12.44 -12.60
N GLN A 117 -3.73 -12.26 -11.35
CA GLN A 117 -3.35 -11.07 -10.58
C GLN A 117 -1.86 -11.03 -10.30
N VAL A 118 -1.24 -12.16 -10.00
CA VAL A 118 0.23 -12.24 -9.85
C VAL A 118 0.92 -11.72 -11.11
N ILE A 119 0.51 -12.13 -12.30
CA ILE A 119 1.04 -11.63 -13.58
C ILE A 119 0.86 -10.12 -13.69
N LYS A 120 -0.37 -9.61 -13.48
CA LYS A 120 -0.69 -8.16 -13.57
C LYS A 120 0.13 -7.30 -12.60
N ILE A 121 0.48 -7.85 -11.43
CA ILE A 121 1.28 -7.15 -10.43
C ILE A 121 2.77 -7.22 -10.78
N CYS A 122 3.26 -8.39 -11.21
CA CYS A 122 4.68 -8.63 -11.40
C CYS A 122 5.22 -8.11 -12.74
N GLU A 123 4.46 -8.15 -13.85
CA GLU A 123 4.91 -7.61 -15.14
C GLU A 123 5.33 -6.13 -15.03
N PRO A 124 4.49 -5.21 -14.50
CA PRO A 124 4.93 -3.84 -14.27
C PRO A 124 6.02 -3.73 -13.18
N GLY A 125 6.03 -4.67 -12.22
CA GLY A 125 7.02 -4.73 -11.15
C GLY A 125 8.44 -4.92 -11.67
N VAL A 126 8.66 -5.86 -12.58
CA VAL A 126 9.98 -6.11 -13.18
C VAL A 126 10.45 -4.97 -14.07
N GLU A 127 9.55 -4.14 -14.60
CA GLU A 127 9.91 -2.94 -15.37
C GLU A 127 10.25 -1.75 -14.47
N ALA A 128 9.46 -1.52 -13.41
CA ALA A 128 9.61 -0.39 -12.51
C ALA A 128 10.77 -0.58 -11.51
N THR A 129 11.04 -1.82 -11.09
CA THR A 129 12.09 -2.18 -10.11
C THR A 129 12.86 -3.41 -10.60
N PRO A 130 13.72 -3.28 -11.64
CA PRO A 130 14.42 -4.41 -12.25
C PRO A 130 15.32 -5.20 -11.31
N GLU A 131 15.78 -4.59 -10.23
CA GLU A 131 16.60 -5.21 -9.17
C GLU A 131 15.80 -6.10 -8.21
N ALA A 132 14.46 -5.99 -8.22
CA ALA A 132 13.59 -6.75 -7.32
C ALA A 132 13.33 -8.17 -7.86
N LEU A 133 14.22 -9.11 -7.55
CA LEU A 133 14.17 -10.49 -8.04
C LEU A 133 12.90 -11.24 -7.62
N GLU A 134 12.23 -10.79 -6.57
CA GLU A 134 10.97 -11.37 -6.11
C GLU A 134 9.90 -11.35 -7.21
N PHE A 135 9.80 -10.27 -7.99
CA PHE A 135 8.81 -10.17 -9.06
C PHE A 135 9.08 -11.16 -10.19
N TYR A 136 10.35 -11.38 -10.54
CA TYR A 136 10.72 -12.39 -11.54
C TYR A 136 10.37 -13.80 -11.10
N PHE A 137 10.63 -14.12 -9.83
CA PHE A 137 10.34 -15.42 -9.25
C PHE A 137 8.84 -15.74 -9.31
N TYR A 138 8.00 -14.83 -8.79
CA TYR A 138 6.56 -15.05 -8.78
C TYR A 138 5.95 -15.02 -10.18
N LEU A 139 6.50 -14.19 -11.08
CA LEU A 139 6.07 -14.14 -12.46
C LEU A 139 6.38 -15.46 -13.20
N ALA A 140 7.56 -16.05 -12.98
CA ALA A 140 7.90 -17.35 -13.54
C ALA A 140 6.96 -18.46 -13.04
N ILE A 141 6.60 -18.47 -11.76
CA ILE A 141 5.63 -19.40 -11.20
C ILE A 141 4.25 -19.20 -11.87
N ALA A 142 3.79 -17.95 -11.96
CA ALA A 142 2.48 -17.65 -12.53
C ALA A 142 2.39 -18.02 -14.02
N TYR A 143 3.43 -17.74 -14.80
CA TYR A 143 3.52 -18.19 -16.20
C TYR A 143 3.55 -19.71 -16.32
N SER A 144 4.26 -20.40 -15.42
CA SER A 144 4.27 -21.86 -15.41
C SER A 144 2.90 -22.47 -15.11
N GLN A 145 2.15 -21.87 -14.17
CA GLN A 145 0.77 -22.29 -13.87
C GLN A 145 -0.20 -22.02 -15.02
N ALA A 146 0.09 -20.99 -15.82
CA ALA A 146 -0.68 -20.65 -17.03
C ALA A 146 -0.20 -21.40 -18.28
N GLU A 147 0.72 -22.37 -18.15
CA GLU A 147 1.33 -23.16 -19.24
C GLU A 147 2.04 -22.28 -20.32
N ARG A 148 2.47 -21.06 -19.94
CA ARG A 148 3.16 -20.08 -20.78
C ARG A 148 4.68 -20.32 -20.74
N ASN A 149 5.13 -21.45 -21.26
CA ASN A 149 6.51 -21.93 -21.11
C ASN A 149 7.59 -21.01 -21.75
N ASP A 150 7.27 -20.38 -22.87
CA ASP A 150 8.19 -19.46 -23.54
C ASP A 150 8.43 -18.22 -22.67
N GLU A 151 7.40 -17.69 -22.03
CA GLU A 151 7.51 -16.56 -21.10
C GLU A 151 8.26 -16.94 -19.82
N VAL A 152 8.12 -18.19 -19.33
CA VAL A 152 8.94 -18.69 -18.20
C VAL A 152 10.43 -18.60 -18.55
N LEU A 153 10.80 -19.09 -19.74
CA LEU A 153 12.22 -19.03 -20.19
C LEU A 153 12.70 -17.59 -20.33
N ALA A 154 11.89 -16.72 -20.94
CA ALA A 154 12.25 -15.31 -21.15
C ALA A 154 12.45 -14.58 -19.82
N ILE A 155 11.54 -14.75 -18.85
CA ILE A 155 11.62 -14.05 -17.55
C ILE A 155 12.80 -14.56 -16.71
N CYS A 156 13.11 -15.86 -16.75
CA CYS A 156 14.28 -16.42 -16.08
C CYS A 156 15.59 -15.88 -16.67
N GLN A 157 15.69 -15.76 -17.99
CA GLN A 157 16.85 -15.17 -18.66
C GLN A 157 17.01 -13.69 -18.29
N LYS A 158 15.92 -12.93 -18.24
CA LYS A 158 15.91 -11.52 -17.83
C LYS A 158 16.38 -11.36 -16.37
N ALA A 159 15.91 -12.22 -15.46
CA ALA A 159 16.34 -12.23 -14.07
C ALA A 159 17.84 -12.50 -13.93
N LEU A 160 18.37 -13.48 -14.67
CA LEU A 160 19.79 -13.82 -14.66
C LEU A 160 20.66 -12.67 -15.17
N ALA A 161 20.24 -12.00 -16.26
CA ALA A 161 20.94 -10.85 -16.80
C ALA A 161 21.03 -9.69 -15.81
N ASN A 162 19.95 -9.41 -15.07
CA ASN A 162 19.93 -8.37 -14.05
C ASN A 162 20.80 -8.73 -12.83
N ALA A 163 20.74 -9.96 -12.36
CA ALA A 163 21.57 -10.42 -11.24
C ALA A 163 23.07 -10.35 -11.55
N THR A 164 23.49 -10.64 -12.79
CA THR A 164 24.89 -10.58 -13.22
C THR A 164 25.41 -9.15 -13.39
N ASN A 165 24.54 -8.20 -13.73
CA ASN A 165 24.89 -6.78 -13.85
C ASN A 165 25.11 -6.12 -12.47
N ASP A 166 24.36 -6.51 -11.46
CA ASP A 166 24.54 -6.01 -10.07
C ASP A 166 25.84 -6.50 -9.44
N SER A 167 26.33 -7.68 -9.83
CA SER A 167 27.60 -8.24 -9.33
C SER A 167 28.84 -7.54 -9.89
N LYS A 168 28.68 -6.63 -10.85
CA LYS A 168 29.78 -5.89 -11.51
C LYS A 168 29.87 -4.42 -11.07
N LYS A 169 29.01 -3.97 -10.17
CA LYS A 169 29.05 -2.65 -9.54
C LYS A 169 29.67 -2.73 -8.15
#